data_9ddca381c300a4e92c5d4a63de18c2c4
#
_entry.id   9ddca381c300a4e92c5d4a63de18c2c4
#
_cell.length_a   1.000
_cell.length_b   1.000
_cell.length_c   1.000
_cell.angle_alpha   90.00
_cell.angle_beta   90.00
_cell.angle_gamma   90.00
#
_symmetry.space_group_name_H-M   'P 1'
#
loop_
_entity.id
_entity.type
_entity.pdbx_description
1 polymer ?
#
loop_
_entity_poly.entity_id
_entity_poly.type
_entity_poly.pdbx_seq_one_letter_code
_entity_poly.pdbx_strand_id
1 'polypeptide(L)'
;MGCRFLLVFVFICANVLTAADKPEQVYRITYVQKSNEWYKNQAALWEKVLLQDKSNEEAWMNFYKAQRYVKFNDDGHIVENRQKRLDGIITEMKKHIPDTYTYFYLSALNAKHVNEIDIGSLENAHNRWPEHAEILYELILFNEVKGDKDKVIHYARELYASEDIARGLLEYNANMLLSTQPGSILFTNGDNDTYPALVLQKACLFREDVTVINVHMAFGNREYLAKLLEEHNMKIMPHQLSKTNIADFLGEFVNMFSEKYPDKTIYMAATLNKEYIDLFQENLYLVGLVYQYSRTRMDNFIVLKENVQKNLRLDYLSRDWYNEKYPATPLVRHLNQNFIVIYMNLAEYLAEKGDIGEAQYYQNRALQLANQSDNQKMIQKIKESQF
;
A
#
# COMPACT_ATOMS: atom_id res chain seq x y z
N MET A 1 58.95 -8.31 57.47
CA MET A 1 57.85 -7.36 57.25
C MET A 1 57.51 -7.38 55.77
N GLY A 2 56.53 -8.11 55.37
CA GLY A 2 56.14 -8.21 53.99
C GLY A 2 54.81 -7.48 53.77
N CYS A 3 54.86 -6.44 52.94
CA CYS A 3 53.69 -5.66 52.56
C CYS A 3 52.99 -6.37 51.40
N ARG A 4 51.76 -6.94 51.61
CA ARG A 4 50.90 -7.49 50.58
C ARG A 4 50.09 -6.37 49.98
N PHE A 5 50.34 -6.04 48.72
CA PHE A 5 49.46 -5.21 47.92
C PHE A 5 48.24 -6.00 47.48
N LEU A 6 47.06 -5.58 47.90
CA LEU A 6 45.75 -6.10 47.43
C LEU A 6 45.38 -5.36 46.17
N LEU A 7 45.44 -6.04 44.99
CA LEU A 7 44.90 -5.51 43.71
C LEU A 7 43.39 -5.74 43.70
N VAL A 8 42.63 -4.64 43.84
CA VAL A 8 41.18 -4.68 43.63
C VAL A 8 40.92 -4.53 42.14
N PHE A 9 40.52 -5.62 41.51
CA PHE A 9 39.99 -5.59 40.14
C PHE A 9 38.57 -5.04 40.21
N VAL A 10 38.38 -3.80 39.77
CA VAL A 10 37.07 -3.25 39.47
C VAL A 10 36.66 -3.78 38.10
N PHE A 11 35.78 -4.78 38.07
CA PHE A 11 35.11 -5.19 36.85
C PHE A 11 34.11 -4.10 36.45
N ILE A 12 34.51 -3.25 35.49
CA ILE A 12 33.55 -2.42 34.74
C ILE A 12 32.84 -3.38 33.80
N CYS A 13 31.65 -3.85 34.18
CA CYS A 13 30.74 -4.46 33.25
C CYS A 13 30.32 -3.43 32.20
N ALA A 14 31.10 -3.29 31.15
CA ALA A 14 30.61 -2.66 29.93
C ALA A 14 29.50 -3.57 29.38
N ASN A 15 28.24 -3.18 29.57
CA ASN A 15 27.14 -3.81 28.87
C ASN A 15 27.40 -3.62 27.36
N VAL A 16 27.95 -4.65 26.73
CA VAL A 16 27.99 -4.72 25.25
C VAL A 16 26.56 -4.94 24.82
N LEU A 17 25.88 -3.85 24.50
CA LEU A 17 24.59 -3.91 23.81
C LEU A 17 24.82 -4.68 22.51
N THR A 18 24.21 -5.86 22.41
CA THR A 18 24.19 -6.63 21.17
C THR A 18 23.41 -5.82 20.13
N ALA A 19 23.65 -6.03 18.83
CA ALA A 19 22.95 -5.31 17.77
C ALA A 19 21.41 -5.44 17.86
N ALA A 20 20.90 -6.43 18.59
CA ALA A 20 19.49 -6.66 18.89
C ALA A 20 18.88 -5.67 19.93
N ASP A 21 19.71 -4.89 20.64
CA ASP A 21 19.29 -4.02 21.75
C ASP A 21 19.21 -2.54 21.35
N LYS A 22 19.44 -2.19 20.08
CA LYS A 22 19.31 -0.81 19.59
C LYS A 22 17.95 -0.60 18.90
N PRO A 23 17.28 0.53 19.17
CA PRO A 23 16.07 0.86 18.43
C PRO A 23 16.39 1.12 16.95
N GLU A 24 15.52 0.61 16.07
CA GLU A 24 15.60 0.77 14.63
C GLU A 24 14.46 1.67 14.15
N GLN A 25 14.66 2.35 13.02
CA GLN A 25 13.63 3.17 12.40
C GLN A 25 12.40 2.33 12.02
N VAL A 26 11.22 2.80 12.43
CA VAL A 26 9.94 2.19 12.08
C VAL A 26 9.33 2.93 10.90
N TYR A 27 9.50 2.35 9.72
CA TYR A 27 8.89 2.89 8.49
C TYR A 27 7.37 2.75 8.49
N ARG A 28 6.69 3.50 7.61
CA ARG A 28 5.28 3.23 7.32
C ARG A 28 5.12 1.77 6.88
N ILE A 29 4.03 1.14 7.30
CA ILE A 29 3.75 -0.26 6.92
C ILE A 29 3.59 -0.44 5.40
N THR A 30 3.27 0.64 4.71
CA THR A 30 3.20 0.73 3.25
C THR A 30 4.56 0.69 2.56
N TYR A 31 5.66 0.92 3.30
CA TYR A 31 7.03 0.82 2.78
C TYR A 31 7.68 -0.49 3.21
N VAL A 32 7.62 -0.79 4.51
CA VAL A 32 8.29 -1.95 5.10
C VAL A 32 7.34 -2.62 6.08
N GLN A 33 6.96 -3.85 5.78
CA GLN A 33 6.20 -4.68 6.71
C GLN A 33 7.13 -5.63 7.44
N LYS A 34 7.11 -5.59 8.77
CA LYS A 34 7.87 -6.47 9.67
C LYS A 34 6.93 -7.39 10.44
N SER A 35 7.51 -8.35 11.17
CA SER A 35 6.74 -9.24 12.04
C SER A 35 6.11 -8.49 13.23
N ASN A 36 5.03 -9.03 13.78
CA ASN A 36 4.40 -8.47 14.96
C ASN A 36 5.36 -8.40 16.16
N GLU A 37 6.22 -9.41 16.29
CA GLU A 37 7.23 -9.48 17.35
C GLU A 37 8.29 -8.36 17.19
N TRP A 38 8.72 -8.09 15.96
CA TRP A 38 9.63 -6.98 15.70
C TRP A 38 9.02 -5.64 16.12
N TYR A 39 7.74 -5.39 15.79
CA TYR A 39 7.06 -4.16 16.22
C TYR A 39 6.92 -4.04 17.73
N LYS A 40 6.64 -5.14 18.45
CA LYS A 40 6.62 -5.15 19.93
C LYS A 40 7.98 -4.80 20.50
N ASN A 41 9.04 -5.41 19.97
CA ASN A 41 10.40 -5.14 20.42
C ASN A 41 10.79 -3.67 20.17
N GLN A 42 10.53 -3.15 18.98
CA GLN A 42 10.81 -1.73 18.67
C GLN A 42 10.00 -0.78 19.57
N ALA A 43 8.75 -1.08 19.85
CA ALA A 43 7.95 -0.28 20.77
C ALA A 43 8.61 -0.22 22.18
N ALA A 44 9.07 -1.36 22.71
CA ALA A 44 9.75 -1.39 24.00
C ALA A 44 11.10 -0.66 24.00
N LEU A 45 11.86 -0.73 22.91
CA LEU A 45 13.15 -0.05 22.77
C LEU A 45 12.98 1.47 22.69
N TRP A 46 12.04 1.95 21.85
CA TRP A 46 11.78 3.38 21.73
C TRP A 46 11.13 3.98 23.00
N GLU A 47 10.31 3.20 23.71
CA GLU A 47 9.79 3.62 25.03
C GLU A 47 10.91 3.87 26.03
N LYS A 48 11.96 3.03 26.07
CA LYS A 48 13.15 3.28 26.92
C LYS A 48 13.85 4.58 26.58
N VAL A 49 13.92 4.96 25.30
CA VAL A 49 14.46 6.27 24.88
C VAL A 49 13.59 7.40 25.42
N LEU A 50 12.26 7.28 25.30
CA LEU A 50 11.30 8.29 25.80
C LEU A 50 11.29 8.42 27.32
N LEU A 51 11.63 7.36 28.05
CA LEU A 51 11.79 7.44 29.52
C LEU A 51 13.00 8.30 29.91
N GLN A 52 14.02 8.38 29.06
CA GLN A 52 15.21 9.21 29.28
C GLN A 52 15.04 10.64 28.79
N ASP A 53 14.38 10.82 27.63
CA ASP A 53 14.15 12.11 27.00
C ASP A 53 12.78 12.15 26.31
N LYS A 54 11.82 12.79 26.97
CA LYS A 54 10.46 12.98 26.43
C LYS A 54 10.36 14.09 25.39
N SER A 55 11.40 14.85 25.13
CA SER A 55 11.46 15.85 24.06
C SER A 55 11.93 15.26 22.72
N ASN A 56 12.35 14.00 22.69
CA ASN A 56 12.88 13.33 21.52
C ASN A 56 11.75 12.99 20.52
N GLU A 57 11.63 13.79 19.46
CA GLU A 57 10.61 13.62 18.41
C GLU A 57 10.76 12.33 17.63
N GLU A 58 12.00 11.93 17.31
CA GLU A 58 12.27 10.67 16.60
C GLU A 58 11.77 9.47 17.41
N ALA A 59 12.00 9.50 18.71
CA ALA A 59 11.53 8.42 19.59
C ALA A 59 9.99 8.36 19.63
N TRP A 60 9.28 9.48 19.69
CA TRP A 60 7.84 9.51 19.61
C TRP A 60 7.31 8.99 18.27
N MET A 61 7.91 9.40 17.15
CA MET A 61 7.53 8.94 15.81
C MET A 61 7.60 7.41 15.70
N ASN A 62 8.75 6.85 16.09
CA ASN A 62 8.98 5.42 15.98
C ASN A 62 8.19 4.62 17.00
N PHE A 63 8.06 5.11 18.24
CA PHE A 63 7.24 4.47 19.27
C PHE A 63 5.77 4.38 18.85
N TYR A 64 5.19 5.49 18.37
CA TYR A 64 3.81 5.52 17.90
C TYR A 64 3.60 4.55 16.73
N LYS A 65 4.46 4.61 15.68
CA LYS A 65 4.37 3.72 14.52
C LYS A 65 4.47 2.25 14.95
N ALA A 66 5.42 1.90 15.81
CA ALA A 66 5.56 0.54 16.33
C ALA A 66 4.29 0.09 17.06
N GLN A 67 3.77 0.89 17.99
CA GLN A 67 2.53 0.62 18.72
C GLN A 67 1.31 0.50 17.81
N ARG A 68 1.24 1.31 16.74
CA ARG A 68 0.17 1.27 15.74
C ARG A 68 0.17 -0.04 14.95
N TYR A 69 1.34 -0.62 14.67
CA TYR A 69 1.49 -1.81 13.83
C TYR A 69 1.48 -3.13 14.59
N VAL A 70 1.52 -3.11 15.91
CA VAL A 70 1.26 -4.31 16.71
C VAL A 70 -0.20 -4.73 16.55
N LYS A 71 -0.43 -5.90 15.91
CA LYS A 71 -1.76 -6.44 15.62
C LYS A 71 -2.23 -7.44 16.68
N PHE A 72 -1.29 -8.21 17.24
CA PHE A 72 -1.56 -9.31 18.17
C PHE A 72 -0.79 -9.13 19.47
N ASN A 73 -1.43 -9.47 20.59
CA ASN A 73 -0.80 -9.54 21.90
C ASN A 73 0.11 -10.80 22.01
N ASP A 74 0.67 -11.06 23.20
CA ASP A 74 1.56 -12.21 23.42
C ASP A 74 0.83 -13.55 23.36
N ASP A 75 -0.50 -13.56 23.63
CA ASP A 75 -1.37 -14.73 23.54
C ASP A 75 -1.90 -14.97 22.11
N GLY A 76 -1.49 -14.16 21.13
CA GLY A 76 -1.92 -14.27 19.73
C GLY A 76 -3.30 -13.71 19.43
N HIS A 77 -3.96 -13.06 20.39
CA HIS A 77 -5.24 -12.39 20.18
C HIS A 77 -5.04 -10.98 19.60
N ILE A 78 -6.04 -10.50 18.84
CA ILE A 78 -6.05 -9.12 18.35
C ILE A 78 -5.98 -8.16 19.55
N VAL A 79 -5.09 -7.15 19.45
CA VAL A 79 -4.92 -6.15 20.52
C VAL A 79 -6.21 -5.37 20.72
N GLU A 80 -6.88 -5.64 21.81
CA GLU A 80 -8.04 -4.87 22.23
C GLU A 80 -7.65 -3.43 22.60
N ASN A 81 -8.56 -2.49 22.43
CA ASN A 81 -8.38 -1.08 22.81
C ASN A 81 -7.14 -0.39 22.17
N ARG A 82 -6.67 -0.89 21.02
CA ARG A 82 -5.53 -0.29 20.31
C ARG A 82 -5.70 1.22 20.11
N GLN A 83 -6.88 1.68 19.68
CA GLN A 83 -7.15 3.10 19.50
C GLN A 83 -6.99 3.88 20.79
N LYS A 84 -7.56 3.41 21.91
CA LYS A 84 -7.43 4.07 23.22
C LYS A 84 -5.95 4.21 23.65
N ARG A 85 -5.13 3.20 23.35
CA ARG A 85 -3.68 3.26 23.62
C ARG A 85 -3.00 4.33 22.76
N LEU A 86 -3.31 4.39 21.47
CA LEU A 86 -2.77 5.40 20.57
C LEU A 86 -3.22 6.82 20.95
N ASP A 87 -4.50 7.00 21.33
CA ASP A 87 -5.04 8.26 21.85
C ASP A 87 -4.25 8.72 23.09
N GLY A 88 -3.90 7.78 23.99
CA GLY A 88 -3.04 8.04 25.14
C GLY A 88 -1.65 8.53 24.75
N ILE A 89 -1.02 7.94 23.73
CA ILE A 89 0.29 8.37 23.22
C ILE A 89 0.20 9.80 22.67
N ILE A 90 -0.80 10.13 21.85
CA ILE A 90 -1.01 11.48 21.33
C ILE A 90 -1.22 12.48 22.48
N THR A 91 -1.95 12.09 23.52
CA THR A 91 -2.17 12.94 24.70
C THR A 91 -0.87 13.25 25.44
N GLU A 92 0.02 12.25 25.58
CA GLU A 92 1.33 12.47 26.20
C GLU A 92 2.25 13.32 25.31
N MET A 93 2.28 13.07 24.00
CA MET A 93 3.05 13.87 23.04
C MET A 93 2.68 15.36 23.13
N LYS A 94 1.38 15.67 23.23
CA LYS A 94 0.89 17.05 23.38
C LYS A 94 1.48 17.78 24.59
N LYS A 95 1.84 17.05 25.66
CA LYS A 95 2.46 17.66 26.85
C LYS A 95 3.94 17.96 26.66
N HIS A 96 4.63 17.21 25.81
CA HIS A 96 6.08 17.24 25.71
C HIS A 96 6.62 17.84 24.40
N ILE A 97 5.88 17.65 23.29
CA ILE A 97 6.28 18.12 21.96
C ILE A 97 5.10 18.74 21.17
N PRO A 98 4.30 19.68 21.75
CA PRO A 98 3.02 20.15 21.17
C PRO A 98 3.17 20.89 19.84
N ASP A 99 4.32 21.54 19.59
CA ASP A 99 4.55 22.39 18.42
C ASP A 99 5.55 21.78 17.43
N THR A 100 5.54 20.46 17.29
CA THR A 100 6.47 19.73 16.44
C THR A 100 5.76 19.10 15.26
N TYR A 101 6.51 18.84 14.17
CA TYR A 101 6.06 18.07 13.04
C TYR A 101 5.45 16.72 13.47
N THR A 102 6.19 15.99 14.30
CA THR A 102 5.81 14.68 14.78
C THR A 102 4.44 14.67 15.47
N TYR A 103 4.17 15.67 16.31
CA TYR A 103 2.86 15.78 16.97
C TYR A 103 1.72 16.03 15.98
N PHE A 104 1.88 17.00 15.07
CA PHE A 104 0.82 17.33 14.10
C PHE A 104 0.55 16.16 13.15
N TYR A 105 1.59 15.58 12.58
CA TYR A 105 1.46 14.44 11.67
C TYR A 105 0.81 13.23 12.32
N LEU A 106 1.31 12.80 13.49
CA LEU A 106 0.77 11.62 14.17
C LEU A 106 -0.63 11.86 14.74
N SER A 107 -0.99 13.09 15.10
CA SER A 107 -2.36 13.44 15.49
C SER A 107 -3.32 13.25 14.32
N ALA A 108 -2.96 13.68 13.12
CA ALA A 108 -3.76 13.44 11.91
C ALA A 108 -3.85 11.96 11.57
N LEU A 109 -2.73 11.24 11.60
CA LEU A 109 -2.67 9.80 11.35
C LEU A 109 -3.49 8.98 12.37
N ASN A 110 -3.69 9.49 13.58
CA ASN A 110 -4.48 8.86 14.64
C ASN A 110 -5.99 9.11 14.51
N ALA A 111 -6.43 10.04 13.70
CA ALA A 111 -7.85 10.33 13.49
C ALA A 111 -8.60 9.06 13.04
N LYS A 112 -9.77 8.80 13.63
CA LYS A 112 -10.62 7.66 13.27
C LYS A 112 -11.38 7.91 11.98
N HIS A 113 -11.70 9.17 11.77
CA HIS A 113 -12.44 9.64 10.60
C HIS A 113 -11.74 10.88 10.02
N VAL A 114 -11.78 11.03 8.71
CA VAL A 114 -11.18 12.18 8.02
C VAL A 114 -11.70 13.52 8.57
N ASN A 115 -12.95 13.58 9.02
CA ASN A 115 -13.53 14.80 9.62
C ASN A 115 -12.93 15.19 10.97
N GLU A 116 -12.19 14.31 11.64
CA GLU A 116 -11.51 14.58 12.92
C GLU A 116 -10.11 15.16 12.70
N ILE A 117 -9.59 15.16 11.46
CA ILE A 117 -8.31 15.75 11.13
C ILE A 117 -8.39 17.28 11.27
N ASP A 118 -7.54 17.85 12.09
CA ASP A 118 -7.33 19.30 12.14
C ASP A 118 -6.46 19.70 10.91
N ILE A 119 -7.16 19.95 9.80
CA ILE A 119 -6.51 20.27 8.53
C ILE A 119 -5.67 21.55 8.59
N GLY A 120 -6.12 22.55 9.37
CA GLY A 120 -5.37 23.81 9.52
C GLY A 120 -4.02 23.60 10.19
N SER A 121 -3.99 22.80 11.26
CA SER A 121 -2.74 22.41 11.92
C SER A 121 -1.86 21.56 11.01
N LEU A 122 -2.44 20.68 10.21
CA LEU A 122 -1.69 19.82 9.29
C LEU A 122 -1.07 20.61 8.13
N GLU A 123 -1.82 21.53 7.51
CA GLU A 123 -1.30 22.45 6.47
C GLU A 123 -0.21 23.37 7.04
N ASN A 124 -0.38 23.89 8.26
CA ASN A 124 0.65 24.69 8.91
C ASN A 124 1.93 23.87 9.17
N ALA A 125 1.79 22.61 9.59
CA ALA A 125 2.93 21.72 9.78
C ALA A 125 3.66 21.47 8.45
N HIS A 126 2.94 21.21 7.37
CA HIS A 126 3.52 21.06 6.03
C HIS A 126 4.29 22.31 5.59
N ASN A 127 3.72 23.50 5.79
CA ASN A 127 4.39 24.77 5.44
C ASN A 127 5.66 25.04 6.26
N ARG A 128 5.72 24.57 7.52
CA ARG A 128 6.88 24.74 8.40
C ARG A 128 7.98 23.71 8.15
N TRP A 129 7.64 22.52 7.71
CA TRP A 129 8.53 21.38 7.50
C TRP A 129 8.25 20.69 6.14
N PRO A 130 8.46 21.38 5.02
CA PRO A 130 8.11 20.89 3.68
C PRO A 130 8.95 19.68 3.22
N GLU A 131 10.05 19.39 3.90
CA GLU A 131 10.92 18.24 3.62
C GLU A 131 10.29 16.90 4.04
N HIS A 132 9.25 16.92 4.85
CA HIS A 132 8.55 15.71 5.32
C HIS A 132 7.39 15.34 4.40
N ALA A 133 7.69 14.57 3.36
CA ALA A 133 6.70 14.20 2.34
C ALA A 133 5.56 13.32 2.85
N GLU A 134 5.76 12.59 3.94
CA GLU A 134 4.74 11.67 4.48
C GLU A 134 3.45 12.36 4.95
N ILE A 135 3.48 13.66 5.23
CA ILE A 135 2.27 14.44 5.58
C ILE A 135 1.34 14.62 4.37
N LEU A 136 1.91 14.61 3.16
CA LEU A 136 1.17 14.82 1.92
C LEU A 136 0.10 13.75 1.68
N TYR A 137 0.30 12.53 2.16
CA TYR A 137 -0.71 11.48 2.05
C TYR A 137 -1.99 11.83 2.82
N GLU A 138 -1.85 12.37 4.03
CA GLU A 138 -2.99 12.78 4.85
C GLU A 138 -3.68 14.03 4.27
N LEU A 139 -2.91 14.98 3.71
CA LEU A 139 -3.43 16.16 3.01
C LEU A 139 -4.21 15.76 1.75
N ILE A 140 -3.68 14.83 0.95
CA ILE A 140 -4.37 14.30 -0.22
C ILE A 140 -5.66 13.59 0.20
N LEU A 141 -5.60 12.68 1.19
CA LEU A 141 -6.76 11.94 1.67
C LEU A 141 -7.88 12.87 2.13
N PHE A 142 -7.53 13.86 2.97
CA PHE A 142 -8.51 14.81 3.48
C PHE A 142 -9.21 15.58 2.34
N ASN A 143 -8.42 16.14 1.42
CA ASN A 143 -8.96 16.96 0.35
C ASN A 143 -9.71 16.13 -0.70
N GLU A 144 -9.28 14.90 -0.97
CA GLU A 144 -10.01 13.95 -1.83
C GLU A 144 -11.40 13.64 -1.26
N VAL A 145 -11.49 13.34 0.03
CA VAL A 145 -12.79 13.09 0.71
C VAL A 145 -13.66 14.36 0.74
N LYS A 146 -13.05 15.55 0.87
CA LYS A 146 -13.80 16.82 0.84
C LYS A 146 -14.19 17.26 -0.57
N GLY A 147 -13.55 16.71 -1.60
CA GLY A 147 -13.75 17.07 -3.00
C GLY A 147 -13.07 18.39 -3.40
N ASP A 148 -11.99 18.78 -2.69
CA ASP A 148 -11.14 19.93 -3.05
C ASP A 148 -10.09 19.50 -4.07
N LYS A 149 -10.48 19.51 -5.34
CA LYS A 149 -9.65 19.03 -6.44
C LYS A 149 -8.35 19.80 -6.60
N ASP A 150 -8.38 21.10 -6.41
CA ASP A 150 -7.20 21.96 -6.58
C ASP A 150 -6.12 21.60 -5.56
N LYS A 151 -6.52 21.41 -4.31
CA LYS A 151 -5.60 20.95 -3.27
C LYS A 151 -5.11 19.52 -3.49
N VAL A 152 -5.97 18.61 -3.95
CA VAL A 152 -5.55 17.25 -4.31
C VAL A 152 -4.47 17.27 -5.39
N ILE A 153 -4.68 18.04 -6.46
CA ILE A 153 -3.69 18.18 -7.54
C ILE A 153 -2.39 18.82 -7.02
N HIS A 154 -2.50 19.85 -6.19
CA HIS A 154 -1.34 20.53 -5.61
C HIS A 154 -0.49 19.54 -4.79
N TYR A 155 -1.07 18.88 -3.80
CA TYR A 155 -0.33 17.95 -2.93
C TYR A 155 0.11 16.67 -3.67
N ALA A 156 -0.64 16.20 -4.67
CA ALA A 156 -0.20 15.07 -5.49
C ALA A 156 1.05 15.42 -6.32
N ARG A 157 1.15 16.65 -6.84
CA ARG A 157 2.35 17.12 -7.55
C ARG A 157 3.55 17.24 -6.61
N GLU A 158 3.36 17.74 -5.41
CA GLU A 158 4.43 17.79 -4.41
C GLU A 158 4.89 16.39 -4.00
N LEU A 159 3.95 15.47 -3.76
CA LEU A 159 4.27 14.08 -3.43
C LEU A 159 5.02 13.38 -4.59
N TYR A 160 4.64 13.64 -5.83
CA TYR A 160 5.38 13.13 -6.99
C TYR A 160 6.79 13.71 -7.07
N ALA A 161 6.93 15.02 -6.85
CA ALA A 161 8.21 15.73 -6.92
C ALA A 161 9.15 15.37 -5.76
N SER A 162 8.62 15.01 -4.59
CA SER A 162 9.42 14.60 -3.43
C SER A 162 10.14 13.26 -3.63
N GLU A 163 9.74 12.47 -4.62
CA GLU A 163 10.21 11.10 -4.86
C GLU A 163 10.01 10.16 -3.63
N ASP A 164 9.08 10.46 -2.74
CA ASP A 164 8.80 9.63 -1.56
C ASP A 164 8.15 8.29 -1.96
N ILE A 165 7.33 8.28 -3.01
CA ILE A 165 6.81 7.04 -3.59
C ILE A 165 7.92 6.37 -4.41
N ALA A 166 8.25 5.13 -4.06
CA ALA A 166 9.23 4.35 -4.81
C ALA A 166 8.85 4.25 -6.29
N ARG A 167 9.80 4.51 -7.20
CA ARG A 167 9.56 4.52 -8.65
C ARG A 167 9.00 3.20 -9.16
N GLY A 168 9.45 2.07 -8.62
CA GLY A 168 8.89 0.76 -8.97
C GLY A 168 7.42 0.61 -8.56
N LEU A 169 6.98 1.29 -7.51
CA LEU A 169 5.57 1.32 -7.11
C LEU A 169 4.73 2.19 -8.04
N LEU A 170 5.27 3.31 -8.53
CA LEU A 170 4.63 4.12 -9.57
C LEU A 170 4.49 3.32 -10.88
N GLU A 171 5.55 2.60 -11.31
CA GLU A 171 5.49 1.76 -12.53
C GLU A 171 4.50 0.60 -12.38
N TYR A 172 4.42 -0.04 -11.20
CA TYR A 172 3.42 -1.06 -10.93
C TYR A 172 2.00 -0.50 -11.11
N ASN A 173 1.72 0.66 -10.52
CA ASN A 173 0.42 1.31 -10.62
C ASN A 173 0.12 1.85 -12.03
N ALA A 174 1.13 2.34 -12.76
CA ALA A 174 0.97 2.69 -14.17
C ALA A 174 0.52 1.47 -14.99
N ASN A 175 1.14 0.32 -14.78
CA ASN A 175 0.74 -0.93 -15.45
C ASN A 175 -0.64 -1.43 -15.03
N MET A 176 -1.02 -1.22 -13.77
CA MET A 176 -2.38 -1.51 -13.30
C MET A 176 -3.42 -0.66 -14.05
N LEU A 177 -3.19 0.65 -14.17
CA LEU A 177 -4.04 1.56 -14.95
C LEU A 177 -4.04 1.23 -16.45
N LEU A 178 -2.89 0.88 -17.03
CA LEU A 178 -2.77 0.48 -18.45
C LEU A 178 -3.47 -0.86 -18.76
N SER A 179 -3.70 -1.69 -17.74
CA SER A 179 -4.44 -2.95 -17.89
C SER A 179 -5.95 -2.73 -18.07
N THR A 180 -6.45 -1.50 -17.91
CA THR A 180 -7.88 -1.18 -17.97
C THR A 180 -8.28 -0.47 -19.26
N GLN A 181 -9.54 -0.62 -19.66
CA GLN A 181 -10.12 0.11 -20.77
C GLN A 181 -10.42 1.58 -20.40
N PRO A 182 -10.50 2.49 -21.39
CA PRO A 182 -10.87 3.87 -21.13
C PRO A 182 -12.24 4.03 -20.47
N GLY A 183 -12.32 4.96 -19.51
CA GLY A 183 -13.56 5.31 -18.83
C GLY A 183 -14.14 4.24 -17.92
N SER A 184 -13.31 3.30 -17.47
CA SER A 184 -13.69 2.20 -16.61
C SER A 184 -13.62 2.55 -15.11
N ILE A 185 -14.13 1.63 -14.26
CA ILE A 185 -13.93 1.63 -12.82
C ILE A 185 -12.84 0.63 -12.45
N LEU A 186 -11.96 1.02 -11.54
CA LEU A 186 -10.94 0.16 -10.96
C LEU A 186 -11.04 0.19 -9.43
N PHE A 187 -11.38 -0.95 -8.83
CA PHE A 187 -11.32 -1.13 -7.38
C PHE A 187 -9.90 -1.46 -6.92
N THR A 188 -9.42 -0.72 -5.90
CA THR A 188 -8.12 -0.89 -5.25
C THR A 188 -8.28 -1.23 -3.77
N ASN A 189 -7.25 -1.82 -3.16
CA ASN A 189 -7.33 -2.36 -1.80
C ASN A 189 -6.84 -1.39 -0.72
N GLY A 190 -5.69 -0.76 -0.94
CA GLY A 190 -5.01 0.00 0.12
C GLY A 190 -4.15 1.13 -0.41
N ASP A 191 -3.19 1.57 0.42
CA ASP A 191 -2.37 2.74 0.11
C ASP A 191 -1.47 2.53 -1.11
N ASN A 192 -0.92 1.33 -1.28
CA ASN A 192 0.08 1.03 -2.31
C ASN A 192 -0.47 0.86 -3.73
N ASP A 193 -1.76 0.71 -3.87
CA ASP A 193 -2.46 0.61 -5.16
C ASP A 193 -3.45 1.76 -5.39
N THR A 194 -3.61 2.66 -4.40
CA THR A 194 -4.48 3.83 -4.50
C THR A 194 -3.68 5.12 -4.64
N TYR A 195 -2.81 5.45 -3.67
CA TYR A 195 -2.06 6.72 -3.73
C TYR A 195 -1.15 6.85 -4.96
N PRO A 196 -0.35 5.83 -5.34
CA PRO A 196 0.47 5.95 -6.55
C PRO A 196 -0.37 6.11 -7.82
N ALA A 197 -1.51 5.42 -7.93
CA ALA A 197 -2.44 5.59 -9.05
C ALA A 197 -3.03 7.00 -9.08
N LEU A 198 -3.50 7.52 -7.94
CA LEU A 198 -4.03 8.87 -7.81
C LEU A 198 -2.97 9.92 -8.13
N VAL A 199 -1.74 9.76 -7.64
CA VAL A 199 -0.62 10.67 -7.94
C VAL A 199 -0.29 10.66 -9.43
N LEU A 200 -0.26 9.51 -10.10
CA LEU A 200 -0.09 9.43 -11.55
C LEU A 200 -1.21 10.17 -12.29
N GLN A 201 -2.45 10.02 -11.87
CA GLN A 201 -3.58 10.72 -12.46
C GLN A 201 -3.50 12.23 -12.25
N LYS A 202 -3.33 12.69 -11.01
CA LYS A 202 -3.46 14.13 -10.66
C LYS A 202 -2.18 14.93 -10.93
N ALA A 203 -1.00 14.34 -10.77
CA ALA A 203 0.27 15.03 -11.03
C ALA A 203 0.72 14.91 -12.49
N CYS A 204 0.53 13.74 -13.11
CA CYS A 204 1.05 13.41 -14.43
C CYS A 204 -0.03 13.38 -15.52
N LEU A 205 -1.29 13.60 -15.19
CA LEU A 205 -2.45 13.51 -16.11
C LEU A 205 -2.53 12.15 -16.82
N PHE A 206 -2.11 11.09 -16.09
CA PHE A 206 -1.99 9.75 -16.65
C PHE A 206 -3.23 8.93 -16.35
N ARG A 207 -3.97 8.51 -17.37
CA ARG A 207 -5.19 7.70 -17.27
C ARG A 207 -6.24 8.28 -16.29
N GLU A 208 -6.47 9.60 -16.37
CA GLU A 208 -7.51 10.28 -15.59
C GLU A 208 -8.94 9.83 -15.98
N ASP A 209 -9.05 9.15 -17.12
CA ASP A 209 -10.28 8.53 -17.60
C ASP A 209 -10.76 7.35 -16.73
N VAL A 210 -9.86 6.73 -15.95
CA VAL A 210 -10.18 5.60 -15.08
C VAL A 210 -10.60 6.08 -13.68
N THR A 211 -11.77 5.65 -13.23
CA THR A 211 -12.24 5.96 -11.87
C THR A 211 -11.65 4.97 -10.88
N VAL A 212 -10.61 5.38 -10.14
CA VAL A 212 -9.98 4.56 -9.10
C VAL A 212 -10.78 4.66 -7.81
N ILE A 213 -11.26 3.54 -7.29
CA ILE A 213 -12.06 3.45 -6.06
C ILE A 213 -11.38 2.57 -5.03
N ASN A 214 -10.87 3.17 -3.96
CA ASN A 214 -10.42 2.39 -2.81
C ASN A 214 -11.64 1.82 -2.07
N VAL A 215 -11.69 0.49 -1.92
CA VAL A 215 -12.85 -0.20 -1.32
C VAL A 215 -13.12 0.20 0.12
N HIS A 216 -12.07 0.45 0.91
CA HIS A 216 -12.20 0.84 2.31
C HIS A 216 -12.69 2.29 2.45
N MET A 217 -12.17 3.21 1.63
CA MET A 217 -12.63 4.60 1.59
C MET A 217 -14.09 4.69 1.15
N ALA A 218 -14.45 3.99 0.08
CA ALA A 218 -15.81 3.97 -0.46
C ALA A 218 -16.81 3.32 0.51
N PHE A 219 -16.40 2.25 1.19
CA PHE A 219 -17.20 1.62 2.24
C PHE A 219 -17.38 2.53 3.46
N GLY A 220 -16.32 3.21 3.89
CA GLY A 220 -16.35 4.11 5.06
C GLY A 220 -17.03 5.46 4.82
N ASN A 221 -17.06 5.95 3.56
CA ASN A 221 -17.57 7.29 3.23
C ASN A 221 -18.38 7.29 1.93
N ARG A 222 -19.71 7.23 2.06
CA ARG A 222 -20.65 7.19 0.94
C ARG A 222 -20.74 8.51 0.16
N GLU A 223 -20.52 9.63 0.83
CA GLU A 223 -20.52 10.95 0.19
C GLU A 223 -19.30 11.09 -0.73
N TYR A 224 -18.13 10.65 -0.28
CA TYR A 224 -16.94 10.56 -1.11
C TYR A 224 -17.20 9.72 -2.37
N LEU A 225 -17.75 8.51 -2.22
CA LEU A 225 -18.07 7.66 -3.35
C LEU A 225 -19.05 8.34 -4.33
N ALA A 226 -20.08 9.02 -3.82
CA ALA A 226 -21.04 9.73 -4.66
C ALA A 226 -20.39 10.85 -5.48
N LYS A 227 -19.54 11.67 -4.83
CA LYS A 227 -18.79 12.75 -5.48
C LYS A 227 -17.84 12.22 -6.55
N LEU A 228 -17.05 11.21 -6.20
CA LEU A 228 -16.10 10.58 -7.13
C LEU A 228 -16.80 10.05 -8.39
N LEU A 229 -17.93 9.38 -8.24
CA LEU A 229 -18.70 8.88 -9.37
C LEU A 229 -19.31 10.03 -10.21
N GLU A 230 -19.80 11.08 -9.55
CA GLU A 230 -20.35 12.25 -10.24
C GLU A 230 -19.30 12.99 -11.09
N GLU A 231 -18.05 13.05 -10.63
CA GLU A 231 -16.92 13.61 -11.38
C GLU A 231 -16.69 12.90 -12.71
N HIS A 232 -16.97 11.62 -12.77
CA HIS A 232 -16.88 10.79 -13.98
C HIS A 232 -18.23 10.62 -14.71
N ASN A 233 -19.19 11.54 -14.46
CA ASN A 233 -20.54 11.52 -15.02
C ASN A 233 -21.34 10.23 -14.72
N MET A 234 -21.09 9.64 -13.56
CA MET A 234 -21.80 8.45 -13.09
C MET A 234 -22.58 8.78 -11.82
N LYS A 235 -23.81 8.28 -11.72
CA LYS A 235 -24.70 8.51 -10.58
C LYS A 235 -25.25 7.18 -10.10
N ILE A 236 -24.91 6.78 -8.90
CA ILE A 236 -25.58 5.71 -8.15
C ILE A 236 -26.07 6.29 -6.83
N MET A 237 -26.79 5.50 -6.05
CA MET A 237 -27.26 5.88 -4.71
C MET A 237 -26.45 5.11 -3.64
N PRO A 238 -25.22 5.55 -3.29
CA PRO A 238 -24.35 4.78 -2.41
C PRO A 238 -24.92 4.51 -1.02
N HIS A 239 -25.88 5.33 -0.56
CA HIS A 239 -26.56 5.13 0.71
C HIS A 239 -27.47 3.90 0.74
N GLN A 240 -27.85 3.35 -0.42
CA GLN A 240 -28.61 2.12 -0.57
C GLN A 240 -27.75 0.86 -0.49
N LEU A 241 -26.42 1.01 -0.61
CA LEU A 241 -25.49 -0.11 -0.53
C LEU A 241 -25.28 -0.57 0.92
N SER A 242 -25.00 -1.84 1.09
CA SER A 242 -24.80 -2.48 2.40
C SER A 242 -23.80 -1.75 3.27
N LYS A 243 -24.08 -1.68 4.56
CA LYS A 243 -23.21 -1.14 5.60
C LYS A 243 -22.64 -2.24 6.51
N THR A 244 -22.94 -3.49 6.21
CA THR A 244 -22.58 -4.63 7.06
C THR A 244 -21.09 -4.93 6.97
N ASN A 245 -20.60 -5.12 5.74
CA ASN A 245 -19.20 -5.39 5.46
C ASN A 245 -18.86 -5.00 4.02
N ILE A 246 -17.55 -5.01 3.69
CA ILE A 246 -17.05 -4.60 2.37
C ILE A 246 -17.46 -5.60 1.29
N ALA A 247 -17.56 -6.88 1.59
CA ALA A 247 -17.93 -7.91 0.62
C ALA A 247 -19.36 -7.69 0.10
N ASP A 248 -20.32 -7.53 1.00
CA ASP A 248 -21.72 -7.22 0.64
C ASP A 248 -21.82 -5.91 -0.13
N PHE A 249 -21.10 -4.87 0.34
CA PHE A 249 -21.01 -3.58 -0.36
C PHE A 249 -20.52 -3.71 -1.79
N LEU A 250 -19.43 -4.45 -2.03
CA LEU A 250 -18.90 -4.67 -3.38
C LEU A 250 -19.86 -5.45 -4.26
N GLY A 251 -20.47 -6.50 -3.73
CA GLY A 251 -21.47 -7.30 -4.47
C GLY A 251 -22.64 -6.45 -4.94
N GLU A 252 -23.22 -5.66 -4.04
CA GLU A 252 -24.31 -4.75 -4.36
C GLU A 252 -23.90 -3.63 -5.33
N PHE A 253 -22.71 -3.06 -5.12
CA PHE A 253 -22.18 -2.03 -6.02
C PHE A 253 -22.02 -2.58 -7.45
N VAL A 254 -21.33 -3.70 -7.61
CA VAL A 254 -21.07 -4.31 -8.92
C VAL A 254 -22.38 -4.63 -9.64
N ASN A 255 -23.37 -5.17 -8.94
CA ASN A 255 -24.68 -5.48 -9.51
C ASN A 255 -25.40 -4.20 -9.96
N MET A 256 -25.58 -3.25 -9.06
CA MET A 256 -26.26 -1.97 -9.35
C MET A 256 -25.57 -1.20 -10.47
N PHE A 257 -24.24 -1.14 -10.43
CA PHE A 257 -23.46 -0.40 -11.42
C PHE A 257 -23.52 -1.04 -12.80
N SER A 258 -23.34 -2.37 -12.90
CA SER A 258 -23.40 -3.11 -14.17
C SER A 258 -24.77 -3.06 -14.84
N GLU A 259 -25.86 -2.96 -14.05
CA GLU A 259 -27.20 -2.79 -14.59
C GLU A 259 -27.42 -1.38 -15.16
N LYS A 260 -26.92 -0.37 -14.44
CA LYS A 260 -27.12 1.01 -14.81
C LYS A 260 -26.18 1.50 -15.92
N TYR A 261 -24.97 0.97 -15.96
CA TYR A 261 -23.90 1.35 -16.89
C TYR A 261 -23.32 0.12 -17.62
N PRO A 262 -24.10 -0.56 -18.46
CA PRO A 262 -23.68 -1.81 -19.12
C PRO A 262 -22.46 -1.62 -20.05
N ASP A 263 -22.23 -0.40 -20.54
CA ASP A 263 -21.10 -0.05 -21.41
C ASP A 263 -19.83 0.33 -20.63
N LYS A 264 -19.90 0.39 -19.30
CA LYS A 264 -18.77 0.67 -18.44
C LYS A 264 -18.18 -0.61 -17.86
N THR A 265 -16.88 -0.80 -18.03
CA THR A 265 -16.20 -1.98 -17.51
C THR A 265 -15.76 -1.78 -16.07
N ILE A 266 -15.92 -2.81 -15.24
CA ILE A 266 -15.43 -2.84 -13.86
C ILE A 266 -14.19 -3.73 -13.81
N TYR A 267 -13.17 -3.23 -13.12
CA TYR A 267 -11.93 -3.97 -12.84
C TYR A 267 -11.68 -4.06 -11.34
N MET A 268 -11.03 -5.13 -10.94
CA MET A 268 -10.54 -5.37 -9.59
C MET A 268 -9.03 -5.52 -9.65
N ALA A 269 -8.29 -4.72 -8.88
CA ALA A 269 -6.84 -4.82 -8.82
C ALA A 269 -6.39 -6.20 -8.32
N ALA A 270 -5.30 -6.73 -8.86
CA ALA A 270 -4.74 -8.00 -8.41
C ALA A 270 -4.26 -7.97 -6.93
N THR A 271 -4.19 -6.78 -6.35
CA THR A 271 -3.86 -6.51 -4.95
C THR A 271 -5.06 -6.57 -4.00
N LEU A 272 -6.29 -6.67 -4.52
CA LEU A 272 -7.48 -6.82 -3.67
C LEU A 272 -7.39 -8.07 -2.80
N ASN A 273 -7.96 -7.99 -1.60
CA ASN A 273 -8.05 -9.14 -0.71
C ASN A 273 -8.74 -10.31 -1.42
N LYS A 274 -8.20 -11.50 -1.20
CA LYS A 274 -8.71 -12.73 -1.82
C LYS A 274 -10.22 -12.93 -1.56
N GLU A 275 -10.70 -12.59 -0.37
CA GLU A 275 -12.12 -12.70 -0.04
C GLU A 275 -13.03 -11.87 -0.95
N TYR A 276 -12.56 -10.71 -1.46
CA TYR A 276 -13.33 -9.88 -2.40
C TYR A 276 -13.24 -10.41 -3.84
N ILE A 277 -12.09 -10.98 -4.22
CA ILE A 277 -11.93 -11.63 -5.53
C ILE A 277 -12.78 -12.90 -5.60
N ASP A 278 -12.80 -13.72 -4.55
CA ASP A 278 -13.54 -14.99 -4.52
C ASP A 278 -15.06 -14.78 -4.67
N LEU A 279 -15.62 -13.62 -4.28
CA LEU A 279 -17.04 -13.31 -4.50
C LEU A 279 -17.46 -13.35 -5.96
N PHE A 280 -16.54 -13.05 -6.85
CA PHE A 280 -16.83 -12.91 -8.28
C PHE A 280 -16.01 -13.86 -9.15
N GLN A 281 -15.37 -14.90 -8.57
CA GLN A 281 -14.40 -15.75 -9.27
C GLN A 281 -14.86 -16.31 -10.63
N GLU A 282 -16.15 -16.61 -10.77
CA GLU A 282 -16.73 -17.12 -12.03
C GLU A 282 -16.89 -16.04 -13.11
N ASN A 283 -16.84 -14.76 -12.70
CA ASN A 283 -17.06 -13.59 -13.54
C ASN A 283 -15.81 -12.71 -13.66
N LEU A 284 -14.68 -13.13 -13.08
CA LEU A 284 -13.42 -12.38 -13.12
C LEU A 284 -12.43 -13.03 -14.09
N TYR A 285 -11.89 -12.21 -14.96
CA TYR A 285 -10.97 -12.60 -16.02
C TYR A 285 -9.68 -11.79 -15.91
N LEU A 286 -8.55 -12.45 -15.68
CA LEU A 286 -7.25 -11.80 -15.58
C LEU A 286 -6.85 -11.20 -16.93
N VAL A 287 -6.61 -9.88 -16.97
CA VAL A 287 -6.27 -9.16 -18.22
C VAL A 287 -5.00 -8.31 -18.09
N GLY A 288 -4.28 -8.43 -17.00
CA GLY A 288 -3.06 -7.71 -16.64
C GLY A 288 -2.88 -7.71 -15.14
N LEU A 289 -2.52 -6.57 -14.53
CA LEU A 289 -2.50 -6.42 -13.07
C LEU A 289 -3.91 -6.20 -12.47
N VAL A 290 -4.94 -6.52 -13.24
CA VAL A 290 -6.34 -6.40 -12.85
C VAL A 290 -7.15 -7.59 -13.37
N TYR A 291 -8.25 -7.86 -12.69
CA TYR A 291 -9.29 -8.75 -13.17
C TYR A 291 -10.46 -7.93 -13.74
N GLN A 292 -10.86 -8.22 -14.96
CA GLN A 292 -12.05 -7.66 -15.58
C GLN A 292 -13.29 -8.42 -15.12
N TYR A 293 -14.30 -7.73 -14.62
CA TYR A 293 -15.61 -8.32 -14.35
C TYR A 293 -16.41 -8.41 -15.64
N SER A 294 -16.98 -9.59 -15.90
CA SER A 294 -17.91 -9.81 -17.00
C SER A 294 -19.01 -10.82 -16.61
N ARG A 295 -20.26 -10.49 -16.90
CA ARG A 295 -21.41 -11.40 -16.73
C ARG A 295 -21.44 -12.50 -17.78
N THR A 296 -20.69 -12.33 -18.87
CA THR A 296 -20.62 -13.31 -19.96
C THR A 296 -19.20 -13.86 -20.05
N ARG A 297 -19.09 -15.12 -20.46
CA ARG A 297 -17.79 -15.75 -20.67
C ARG A 297 -17.00 -15.00 -21.75
N MET A 298 -15.74 -14.69 -21.46
CA MET A 298 -14.82 -14.04 -22.39
C MET A 298 -13.53 -14.85 -22.55
N ASP A 299 -12.90 -14.75 -23.71
CA ASP A 299 -11.52 -15.20 -23.91
C ASP A 299 -10.57 -14.07 -23.46
N ASN A 300 -10.21 -14.12 -22.18
CA ASN A 300 -9.36 -13.09 -21.59
C ASN A 300 -7.89 -13.17 -22.06
N PHE A 301 -7.46 -14.31 -22.60
CA PHE A 301 -6.07 -14.48 -23.03
C PHE A 301 -5.71 -13.59 -24.22
N ILE A 302 -6.67 -13.28 -25.10
CA ILE A 302 -6.48 -12.35 -26.19
C ILE A 302 -6.16 -10.95 -25.62
N VAL A 303 -6.96 -10.48 -24.66
CA VAL A 303 -6.79 -9.17 -24.01
C VAL A 303 -5.51 -9.16 -23.17
N LEU A 304 -5.24 -10.24 -22.41
CA LEU A 304 -4.04 -10.39 -21.60
C LEU A 304 -2.77 -10.31 -22.46
N LYS A 305 -2.75 -11.06 -23.57
CA LYS A 305 -1.63 -11.06 -24.53
C LYS A 305 -1.41 -9.67 -25.12
N GLU A 306 -2.48 -9.01 -25.57
CA GLU A 306 -2.42 -7.67 -26.13
C GLU A 306 -1.88 -6.65 -25.09
N ASN A 307 -2.38 -6.69 -23.86
CA ASN A 307 -1.88 -5.83 -22.79
C ASN A 307 -0.39 -6.03 -22.56
N VAL A 308 0.06 -7.28 -22.38
CA VAL A 308 1.46 -7.60 -22.11
C VAL A 308 2.38 -7.20 -23.27
N GLN A 309 1.93 -7.35 -24.51
CA GLN A 309 2.77 -7.08 -25.68
C GLN A 309 2.78 -5.61 -26.12
N LYS A 310 1.70 -4.85 -25.87
CA LYS A 310 1.53 -3.52 -26.46
C LYS A 310 1.33 -2.39 -25.44
N ASN A 311 0.67 -2.68 -24.31
CA ASN A 311 0.18 -1.63 -23.41
C ASN A 311 1.04 -1.48 -22.15
N LEU A 312 1.54 -2.60 -21.59
CA LEU A 312 2.25 -2.59 -20.33
C LEU A 312 3.72 -2.14 -20.48
N ARG A 313 4.21 -1.41 -19.49
CA ARG A 313 5.61 -0.96 -19.39
C ARG A 313 6.39 -1.98 -18.57
N LEU A 314 7.03 -2.94 -19.20
CA LEU A 314 7.60 -4.12 -18.54
C LEU A 314 9.14 -4.10 -18.44
N ASP A 315 9.81 -3.11 -19.02
CA ASP A 315 11.26 -2.99 -19.03
C ASP A 315 11.86 -2.77 -17.63
N TYR A 316 11.13 -2.08 -16.75
CA TYR A 316 11.56 -1.88 -15.36
C TYR A 316 11.70 -3.19 -14.59
N LEU A 317 10.93 -4.24 -14.93
CA LEU A 317 11.01 -5.55 -14.28
C LEU A 317 12.33 -6.27 -14.54
N SER A 318 13.04 -5.94 -15.64
CA SER A 318 14.29 -6.59 -16.02
C SER A 318 15.54 -5.84 -15.59
N ARG A 319 15.43 -4.55 -15.25
CA ARG A 319 16.59 -3.67 -15.03
C ARG A 319 16.90 -3.36 -13.59
N ASP A 320 15.97 -3.57 -12.67
CA ASP A 320 16.08 -3.38 -11.20
C ASP A 320 16.64 -2.01 -10.73
N TRP A 321 16.79 -1.03 -11.65
CA TRP A 321 17.38 0.29 -11.41
C TRP A 321 16.55 1.19 -10.48
N TYR A 322 15.26 0.87 -10.32
CA TYR A 322 14.28 1.66 -9.61
C TYR A 322 14.28 1.44 -8.10
N ASN A 323 15.04 0.45 -7.60
CA ASN A 323 14.82 -0.08 -6.25
C ASN A 323 15.86 0.34 -5.21
N GLU A 324 17.10 0.55 -5.60
CA GLU A 324 18.23 0.51 -4.66
C GLU A 324 18.18 1.53 -3.53
N LYS A 325 17.59 2.71 -3.78
CA LYS A 325 17.54 3.79 -2.78
C LYS A 325 16.28 3.83 -1.90
N TYR A 326 15.31 2.95 -2.15
CA TYR A 326 14.03 3.02 -1.44
C TYR A 326 13.87 1.92 -0.38
N PRO A 327 13.43 2.28 0.85
CA PRO A 327 13.05 1.27 1.85
C PRO A 327 11.95 0.33 1.37
N ALA A 328 11.11 0.79 0.45
CA ALA A 328 10.00 0.02 -0.13
C ALA A 328 10.42 -1.04 -1.17
N THR A 329 11.71 -1.15 -1.51
CA THR A 329 12.20 -2.13 -2.50
C THR A 329 11.68 -3.56 -2.28
N PRO A 330 11.71 -4.14 -1.06
CA PRO A 330 11.17 -5.48 -0.82
C PRO A 330 9.68 -5.58 -1.13
N LEU A 331 8.91 -4.53 -0.83
CA LEU A 331 7.49 -4.46 -1.14
C LEU A 331 7.25 -4.42 -2.65
N VAL A 332 8.00 -3.59 -3.39
CA VAL A 332 7.90 -3.51 -4.85
C VAL A 332 8.21 -4.87 -5.49
N ARG A 333 9.26 -5.55 -5.05
CA ARG A 333 9.59 -6.91 -5.51
C ARG A 333 8.48 -7.91 -5.21
N HIS A 334 7.84 -7.79 -4.04
CA HIS A 334 6.71 -8.62 -3.69
C HIS A 334 5.50 -8.37 -4.61
N LEU A 335 5.14 -7.11 -4.87
CA LEU A 335 4.05 -6.76 -5.79
C LEU A 335 4.33 -7.22 -7.22
N ASN A 336 5.59 -7.10 -7.68
CA ASN A 336 6.00 -7.55 -9.01
C ASN A 336 5.82 -9.07 -9.21
N GLN A 337 5.69 -9.88 -8.15
CA GLN A 337 5.35 -11.28 -8.27
C GLN A 337 3.97 -11.52 -8.93
N ASN A 338 3.07 -10.53 -8.92
CA ASN A 338 1.81 -10.63 -9.65
C ASN A 338 2.02 -10.82 -11.16
N PHE A 339 3.13 -10.32 -11.72
CA PHE A 339 3.49 -10.59 -13.12
C PHE A 339 3.86 -12.06 -13.38
N ILE A 340 4.31 -12.80 -12.37
CA ILE A 340 4.58 -14.23 -12.52
C ILE A 340 3.29 -14.96 -12.91
N VAL A 341 2.18 -14.62 -12.27
CA VAL A 341 0.87 -15.20 -12.58
C VAL A 341 0.47 -14.88 -14.02
N ILE A 342 0.66 -13.63 -14.46
CA ILE A 342 0.38 -13.18 -15.82
C ILE A 342 1.19 -13.98 -16.84
N TYR A 343 2.51 -14.06 -16.64
CA TYR A 343 3.41 -14.76 -17.56
C TYR A 343 3.14 -16.26 -17.61
N MET A 344 2.87 -16.90 -16.48
CA MET A 344 2.56 -18.33 -16.46
C MET A 344 1.24 -18.64 -17.14
N ASN A 345 0.18 -17.85 -16.93
CA ASN A 345 -1.09 -18.00 -17.63
C ASN A 345 -0.92 -17.86 -19.16
N LEU A 346 -0.11 -16.89 -19.60
CA LEU A 346 0.21 -16.74 -21.03
C LEU A 346 1.01 -17.92 -21.57
N ALA A 347 2.00 -18.42 -20.82
CA ALA A 347 2.81 -19.55 -21.22
C ALA A 347 1.95 -20.81 -21.40
N GLU A 348 1.06 -21.11 -20.46
CA GLU A 348 0.13 -22.24 -20.53
C GLU A 348 -0.79 -22.11 -21.75
N TYR A 349 -1.43 -20.97 -21.93
CA TYR A 349 -2.30 -20.72 -23.08
C TYR A 349 -1.60 -20.88 -24.43
N LEU A 350 -0.37 -20.34 -24.57
CA LEU A 350 0.42 -20.42 -25.80
C LEU A 350 0.88 -21.84 -26.09
N ALA A 351 1.27 -22.58 -25.05
CA ALA A 351 1.64 -23.99 -25.20
C ALA A 351 0.45 -24.85 -25.68
N GLU A 352 -0.75 -24.62 -25.15
CA GLU A 352 -1.99 -25.28 -25.61
C GLU A 352 -2.32 -24.94 -27.07
N LYS A 353 -1.93 -23.76 -27.56
CA LYS A 353 -2.07 -23.34 -28.96
C LYS A 353 -0.93 -23.84 -29.85
N GLY A 354 0.09 -24.51 -29.30
CA GLY A 354 1.24 -25.03 -30.02
C GLY A 354 2.37 -24.03 -30.24
N ASP A 355 2.28 -22.83 -29.65
CA ASP A 355 3.32 -21.81 -29.73
C ASP A 355 4.34 -21.96 -28.58
N ILE A 356 5.11 -23.05 -28.64
CA ILE A 356 6.05 -23.46 -27.60
C ILE A 356 7.15 -22.42 -27.41
N GLY A 357 7.60 -21.78 -28.49
CA GLY A 357 8.69 -20.77 -28.40
C GLY A 357 8.28 -19.54 -27.58
N GLU A 358 7.08 -19.01 -27.81
CA GLU A 358 6.56 -17.87 -27.06
C GLU A 358 6.18 -18.29 -25.62
N ALA A 359 5.67 -19.52 -25.42
CA ALA A 359 5.39 -20.09 -24.11
C ALA A 359 6.66 -20.12 -23.23
N GLN A 360 7.76 -20.65 -23.76
CA GLN A 360 9.06 -20.69 -23.07
C GLN A 360 9.59 -19.27 -22.77
N TYR A 361 9.39 -18.30 -23.66
CA TYR A 361 9.75 -16.91 -23.40
C TYR A 361 9.06 -16.37 -22.13
N TYR A 362 7.74 -16.53 -22.00
CA TYR A 362 7.02 -16.07 -20.82
C TYR A 362 7.37 -16.87 -19.56
N GLN A 363 7.58 -18.16 -19.65
CA GLN A 363 8.08 -18.98 -18.54
C GLN A 363 9.42 -18.46 -18.02
N ASN A 364 10.34 -18.12 -18.90
CA ASN A 364 11.63 -17.55 -18.52
C ASN A 364 11.49 -16.18 -17.85
N ARG A 365 10.56 -15.34 -18.31
CA ARG A 365 10.24 -14.05 -17.65
C ARG A 365 9.68 -14.27 -16.24
N ALA A 366 8.79 -15.23 -16.05
CA ALA A 366 8.26 -15.61 -14.75
C ALA A 366 9.39 -16.09 -13.81
N LEU A 367 10.29 -16.94 -14.31
CA LEU A 367 11.43 -17.45 -13.55
C LEU A 367 12.39 -16.35 -13.13
N GLN A 368 12.63 -15.35 -14.00
CA GLN A 368 13.47 -14.19 -13.69
C GLN A 368 12.90 -13.43 -12.47
N LEU A 369 11.59 -13.14 -12.45
CA LEU A 369 10.96 -12.42 -11.35
C LEU A 369 10.94 -13.24 -10.04
N ALA A 370 10.72 -14.56 -10.15
CA ALA A 370 10.77 -15.45 -8.99
C ALA A 370 12.18 -15.46 -8.37
N ASN A 371 13.24 -15.43 -9.18
CA ASN A 371 14.63 -15.34 -8.70
C ASN A 371 14.92 -13.98 -8.05
N GLN A 372 14.45 -12.86 -8.61
CA GLN A 372 14.62 -11.52 -8.03
C GLN A 372 13.98 -11.39 -6.63
N SER A 373 12.92 -12.13 -6.36
CA SER A 373 12.22 -12.13 -5.09
C SER A 373 12.63 -13.27 -4.14
N ASP A 374 13.63 -14.09 -4.52
CA ASP A 374 14.09 -15.27 -3.80
C ASP A 374 12.97 -16.25 -3.40
N ASN A 375 11.94 -16.34 -4.25
CA ASN A 375 10.77 -17.18 -4.00
C ASN A 375 11.02 -18.63 -4.47
N GLN A 376 11.75 -19.40 -3.65
CA GLN A 376 12.17 -20.76 -3.98
C GLN A 376 11.00 -21.69 -4.33
N LYS A 377 9.86 -21.56 -3.62
CA LYS A 377 8.65 -22.34 -3.91
C LYS A 377 8.10 -22.02 -5.30
N MET A 378 8.09 -20.76 -5.69
CA MET A 378 7.61 -20.34 -7.00
C MET A 378 8.58 -20.76 -8.11
N ILE A 379 9.90 -20.63 -7.88
CA ILE A 379 10.95 -21.09 -8.80
C ILE A 379 10.76 -22.57 -9.12
N GLN A 380 10.55 -23.40 -8.09
CA GLN A 380 10.33 -24.83 -8.29
C GLN A 380 9.04 -25.10 -9.09
N LYS A 381 7.94 -24.45 -8.73
CA LYS A 381 6.65 -24.60 -9.43
C LYS A 381 6.75 -24.24 -10.92
N ILE A 382 7.44 -23.12 -11.24
CA ILE A 382 7.65 -22.70 -12.64
C ILE A 382 8.48 -23.72 -13.42
N LYS A 383 9.55 -24.28 -12.80
CA LYS A 383 10.39 -25.30 -13.45
C LYS A 383 9.70 -26.64 -13.68
N GLU A 384 8.71 -26.97 -12.85
CA GLU A 384 7.90 -28.19 -12.99
C GLU A 384 6.85 -28.08 -14.10
N SER A 385 6.47 -26.84 -14.50
CA SER A 385 5.60 -26.60 -15.66
C SER A 385 6.38 -26.91 -16.94
N GLN A 386 6.04 -28.02 -17.59
CA GLN A 386 6.68 -28.45 -18.86
C GLN A 386 5.83 -27.95 -20.03
N PHE A 387 6.45 -27.15 -20.89
CA PHE A 387 5.86 -26.75 -22.18
C PHE A 387 6.70 -27.28 -23.35
#